data_677a2856086f38587f620ef8a8a06989
#
_entry.id   677a2856086f38587f620ef8a8a06989
#
_cell.length_a   1.000
_cell.length_b   1.000
_cell.length_c   1.000
_cell.angle_alpha   90.00
_cell.angle_beta   90.00
_cell.angle_gamma   90.00
#
_symmetry.space_group_name_H-M   'P 1'
#
loop_
_entity.id
_entity.type
_entity.pdbx_description
1 polymer ?
#
loop_
_entity_poly.entity_id
_entity_poly.type
_entity_poly.pdbx_seq_one_letter_code
_entity_poly.pdbx_strand_id
1 'polypeptide(L)' 'MTDHEHYMHIALEEAERGAGEGNVAVGAILVRAEKVVARGRNLVNSTSDPTAHAETVALRHAGEQLGHTNFS' A
#
# COMPACT_ATOMS: atom_id res chain seq x y z
N MET A 1 0.97 -16.87 14.11
CA MET A 1 0.36 -15.63 13.61
C MET A 1 -0.73 -15.99 12.61
N THR A 2 -1.93 -15.41 12.75
CA THR A 2 -2.99 -15.61 11.76
C THR A 2 -2.67 -14.83 10.49
N ASP A 3 -3.32 -15.19 9.38
CA ASP A 3 -3.12 -14.47 8.12
C ASP A 3 -3.49 -12.99 8.26
N HIS A 4 -4.55 -12.70 9.02
CA HIS A 4 -4.97 -11.33 9.32
C HIS A 4 -3.88 -10.53 10.02
N GLU A 5 -3.25 -11.13 11.02
CA GLU A 5 -2.16 -10.47 11.75
C GLU A 5 -0.95 -10.25 10.85
N HIS A 6 -0.65 -11.22 10.00
CA HIS A 6 0.44 -11.09 9.03
C HIS A 6 0.22 -9.92 8.08
N TYR A 7 -0.99 -9.82 7.51
CA TYR A 7 -1.32 -8.73 6.58
C TYR A 7 -1.33 -7.39 7.29
N MET A 8 -1.81 -7.34 8.53
CA MET A 8 -1.81 -6.11 9.32
C MET A 8 -0.37 -5.64 9.59
N HIS A 9 0.54 -6.56 9.88
CA HIS A 9 1.95 -6.23 10.07
C HIS A 9 2.55 -5.56 8.83
N ILE A 10 2.26 -6.09 7.65
CA ILE A 10 2.77 -5.54 6.40
C ILE A 10 2.23 -4.13 6.17
N ALA A 11 0.94 -3.92 6.42
CA ALA A 11 0.34 -2.60 6.29
C ALA A 11 0.94 -1.60 7.28
N LEU A 12 1.22 -2.05 8.51
CA LEU A 12 1.85 -1.19 9.53
C LEU A 12 3.29 -0.82 9.14
N GLU A 13 4.04 -1.75 8.54
CA GLU A 13 5.38 -1.45 8.04
C GLU A 13 5.33 -0.33 6.99
N GLU A 14 4.37 -0.39 6.08
CA GLU A 14 4.21 0.65 5.06
C GLU A 14 3.81 1.98 5.69
N ALA A 15 2.94 1.97 6.70
CA ALA A 15 2.56 3.18 7.42
C ALA A 15 3.77 3.82 8.09
N GLU A 16 4.63 3.03 8.73
CA GLU A 16 5.84 3.53 9.38
C GLU A 16 6.82 4.11 8.37
N ARG A 17 6.97 3.48 7.23
CA ARG A 17 7.83 3.99 6.16
C ARG A 17 7.33 5.34 5.65
N GLY A 18 6.02 5.46 5.42
CA GLY A 18 5.43 6.72 4.99
C GLY A 18 5.63 7.84 6.00
N ALA A 19 5.42 7.54 7.28
CA ALA A 19 5.63 8.50 8.36
C ALA A 19 7.09 8.96 8.44
N GLY A 20 8.03 8.02 8.28
CA GLY A 20 9.45 8.33 8.25
C GLY A 20 9.86 9.22 7.08
N GLU A 21 9.05 9.25 6.03
CA GLU A 21 9.25 10.09 4.84
C GLU A 21 8.48 11.42 4.93
N GLY A 22 7.86 11.71 6.06
CA GLY A 22 7.12 12.96 6.26
C GLY A 22 5.67 12.91 5.84
N ASN A 23 5.12 11.71 5.58
CA ASN A 23 3.72 11.56 5.21
C ASN A 23 2.86 11.13 6.39
N VAL A 24 1.53 11.17 6.21
CA VAL A 24 0.61 10.63 7.22
C VAL A 24 0.84 9.12 7.32
N ALA A 25 0.81 8.56 8.54
CA ALA A 25 1.12 7.16 8.80
C ALA A 25 -0.06 6.25 8.44
N VAL A 26 -0.24 6.01 7.14
CA VAL A 26 -1.27 5.10 6.61
C VAL A 26 -0.61 4.15 5.62
N GLY A 27 -0.86 2.86 5.80
CA GLY A 27 -0.41 1.83 4.89
C GLY A 27 -1.57 1.00 4.36
N ALA A 28 -1.40 0.41 3.19
CA ALA A 28 -2.40 -0.45 2.56
C ALA A 28 -1.71 -1.60 1.84
N ILE A 29 -2.40 -2.73 1.75
CA ILE A 29 -1.95 -3.88 0.96
C ILE A 29 -3.10 -4.41 0.11
N LEU A 30 -2.74 -5.03 -1.00
CA LEU A 30 -3.68 -5.77 -1.84
C LEU A 30 -3.32 -7.25 -1.73
N VAL A 31 -4.33 -8.07 -1.46
CA VAL A 31 -4.16 -9.52 -1.29
C VAL A 31 -5.00 -10.23 -2.33
N ARG A 32 -4.42 -11.22 -3.01
CA ARG A 32 -5.11 -12.04 -3.98
C ARG A 32 -4.65 -13.48 -3.82
N ALA A 33 -5.61 -14.40 -3.69
CA ALA A 33 -5.31 -15.83 -3.50
C ALA A 33 -4.32 -16.05 -2.34
N GLU A 34 -4.56 -15.36 -1.23
CA GLU A 34 -3.76 -15.46 0.00
C GLU A 34 -2.32 -14.94 -0.15
N LYS A 35 -2.04 -14.18 -1.21
CA LYS A 35 -0.72 -13.58 -1.43
C LYS A 35 -0.83 -12.06 -1.48
N VAL A 36 0.15 -11.39 -0.88
CA VAL A 36 0.26 -9.93 -0.99
C VAL A 36 0.80 -9.62 -2.39
N VAL A 37 -0.01 -8.96 -3.20
CA VAL A 37 0.37 -8.62 -4.58
C VAL A 37 0.87 -7.19 -4.72
N ALA A 38 0.54 -6.32 -3.76
CA ALA A 38 1.05 -4.95 -3.78
C ALA A 38 0.97 -4.34 -2.39
N ARG A 39 1.84 -3.36 -2.14
CA ARG A 39 1.86 -2.55 -0.92
C ARG A 39 1.81 -1.09 -1.32
N GLY A 40 1.25 -0.27 -0.44
CA GLY A 40 1.25 1.16 -0.64
C GLY A 40 1.30 1.89 0.68
N ARG A 41 1.79 3.12 0.64
CA ARG A 41 1.79 4.02 1.78
C ARG A 41 1.41 5.40 1.31
N ASN A 42 0.96 6.24 2.25
CA ASN A 42 0.63 7.62 1.91
C ASN A 42 1.88 8.35 1.42
N LEU A 43 1.82 8.93 0.24
CA LEU A 43 2.91 9.68 -0.38
C LEU A 43 2.51 11.11 -0.74
N VAL A 44 1.41 11.61 -0.18
CA VAL A 44 0.90 12.94 -0.51
C VAL A 44 1.96 14.02 -0.34
N ASN A 45 2.63 14.03 0.81
CA ASN A 45 3.66 15.05 1.08
C ASN A 45 4.94 14.82 0.28
N SER A 46 5.37 13.57 0.14
CA SER A 46 6.61 13.22 -0.58
C SER A 46 6.53 13.57 -2.06
N THR A 47 5.37 13.39 -2.68
CA THR A 47 5.20 13.56 -4.13
C THR A 47 4.46 14.83 -4.51
N SER A 48 3.96 15.57 -3.52
CA SER A 48 3.08 16.73 -3.73
C SER A 48 1.84 16.37 -4.56
N ASP A 49 1.39 15.13 -4.42
CA ASP A 49 0.23 14.60 -5.15
C ASP A 49 -0.90 14.35 -4.15
N PRO A 50 -1.97 15.16 -4.16
CA PRO A 50 -3.06 15.01 -3.20
C PRO A 50 -3.84 13.70 -3.36
N THR A 51 -3.63 12.96 -4.44
CA THR A 51 -4.28 11.67 -4.66
C THR A 51 -3.44 10.47 -4.23
N ALA A 52 -2.21 10.69 -3.77
CA ALA A 52 -1.28 9.61 -3.42
C ALA A 52 -1.57 9.02 -2.03
N HIS A 53 -2.81 8.61 -1.81
CA HIS A 53 -3.24 7.90 -0.60
C HIS A 53 -2.73 6.45 -0.65
N ALA A 54 -2.62 5.81 0.50
CA ALA A 54 -2.04 4.47 0.60
C ALA A 54 -2.70 3.45 -0.32
N GLU A 55 -4.03 3.43 -0.36
CA GLU A 55 -4.76 2.51 -1.23
C GLU A 55 -4.56 2.82 -2.71
N THR A 56 -4.49 4.09 -3.07
CA THR A 56 -4.23 4.51 -4.45
C THR A 56 -2.82 4.09 -4.88
N VAL A 57 -1.84 4.28 -4.00
CA VAL A 57 -0.45 3.89 -4.26
C VAL A 57 -0.35 2.37 -4.41
N ALA A 58 -1.05 1.61 -3.55
CA ALA A 58 -1.06 0.15 -3.64
C ALA A 58 -1.67 -0.33 -4.96
N LEU A 59 -2.78 0.28 -5.40
CA LEU A 59 -3.41 -0.05 -6.68
C LEU A 59 -2.48 0.27 -7.86
N ARG A 60 -1.78 1.39 -7.81
CA ARG A 60 -0.82 1.78 -8.84
C ARG A 60 0.29 0.75 -8.94
N HIS A 61 0.86 0.34 -7.81
CA HIS A 61 1.91 -0.66 -7.78
C HIS A 61 1.42 -2.00 -8.33
N ALA A 62 0.19 -2.41 -7.99
CA ALA A 62 -0.39 -3.63 -8.50
C ALA A 62 -0.56 -3.57 -10.01
N GLY A 63 -1.03 -2.44 -10.55
CA GLY A 63 -1.16 -2.24 -11.99
C GLY A 63 0.18 -2.35 -12.70
N GLU A 64 1.22 -1.74 -12.15
CA GLU A 64 2.56 -1.80 -12.71
C GLU A 64 3.12 -3.22 -12.72
N GLN A 65 2.95 -3.96 -11.61
CA GLN A 65 3.49 -5.30 -11.46
C GLN A 65 2.73 -6.35 -12.29
N LEU A 66 1.40 -6.24 -12.33
CA LEU A 66 0.57 -7.23 -12.98
C LEU A 66 0.25 -6.89 -14.44
N GLY A 67 0.54 -5.66 -14.84
CA GLY A 67 0.32 -5.23 -16.22
C GLY A 67 -1.15 -5.05 -16.59
N HIS A 68 -2.05 -4.90 -15.59
CA HIS A 68 -3.45 -4.64 -15.85
C HIS A 68 -4.07 -3.86 -14.68
N THR A 69 -5.24 -3.28 -14.91
CA THR A 69 -5.89 -2.41 -13.94
C THR A 69 -7.20 -2.96 -13.40
N ASN A 70 -7.58 -4.16 -13.76
CA ASN A 70 -8.80 -4.79 -13.29
C ASN A 70 -8.49 -5.75 -12.13
N PHE A 71 -8.93 -5.37 -10.93
CA PHE A 71 -8.70 -6.13 -9.70
C PHE A 71 -10.01 -6.62 -9.06
N SER A 72 -11.06 -6.68 -9.84
CA SER A 72 -12.36 -7.17 -9.35
C SER A 72 -12.38 -8.69 -9.14
#